data_0e352b3343d8eb1ee3bfff85c0e3b788
#
_entry.id   0e352b3343d8eb1ee3bfff85c0e3b788
#
_cell.length_a   1.000
_cell.length_b   1.000
_cell.length_c   1.000
_cell.angle_alpha   90.00
_cell.angle_beta   90.00
_cell.angle_gamma   90.00
#
_symmetry.space_group_name_H-M   'P 1'
#
loop_
_entity.id
_entity.type
_entity.pdbx_description
1 polymer ?
#
loop_
_entity_poly.entity_id
_entity_poly.type
_entity_poly.pdbx_seq_one_letter_code
_entity_poly.pdbx_strand_id
1 'polypeptide(L)'
;VGIICMDLMIDHTGNAWGVSYGQGLMHIDLTSKKISFYNDTNICGQMCSVIEDCQQNIWIGTLHGLIRFDTANKRFISYYKEDGIMNDSYVPMCAIHGQGDELIFGGTKGLTLFDPKEIKPYETCKIKIEYISSNEQLLKPYEHKRVKMQGDSIAQVCLTNNNSGVYFYYTTLDYGNLNKYKTEFYLE
;
A
#
# COMPACT_ATOMS: atom_id res chain seq x y z
N VAL A 1 -23.55 12.58 8.79
CA VAL A 1 -22.71 12.80 7.58
C VAL A 1 -23.10 11.69 6.62
N GLY A 2 -23.58 12.07 5.40
CA GLY A 2 -23.93 11.10 4.37
C GLY A 2 -22.68 10.43 3.81
N ILE A 3 -22.72 9.12 3.58
CA ILE A 3 -21.64 8.36 2.92
C ILE A 3 -22.07 8.14 1.47
N ILE A 4 -21.22 8.55 0.53
CA ILE A 4 -21.44 8.28 -0.89
C ILE A 4 -20.78 6.96 -1.21
N CYS A 5 -21.58 5.91 -1.38
CA CYS A 5 -21.10 4.60 -1.81
C CYS A 5 -20.93 4.62 -3.35
N MET A 6 -19.75 4.25 -3.82
CA MET A 6 -19.40 4.23 -5.23
C MET A 6 -19.63 2.86 -5.87
N ASP A 7 -19.43 1.79 -5.10
CA ASP A 7 -19.67 0.42 -5.51
C ASP A 7 -19.85 -0.49 -4.29
N LEU A 8 -20.53 -1.62 -4.48
CA LEU A 8 -20.89 -2.56 -3.43
C LEU A 8 -20.88 -4.00 -3.98
N MET A 9 -20.36 -4.93 -3.18
CA MET A 9 -20.40 -6.36 -3.48
C MET A 9 -20.74 -7.19 -2.25
N ILE A 10 -21.13 -8.45 -2.46
CA ILE A 10 -21.27 -9.46 -1.40
C ILE A 10 -20.06 -10.41 -1.52
N ASP A 11 -19.39 -10.68 -0.39
CA ASP A 11 -18.28 -11.61 -0.31
C ASP A 11 -18.73 -13.07 -0.19
N HIS A 12 -17.77 -13.99 -0.26
CA HIS A 12 -18.03 -15.45 -0.14
C HIS A 12 -18.67 -15.85 1.20
N THR A 13 -18.60 -15.03 2.25
CA THR A 13 -19.22 -15.29 3.55
C THR A 13 -20.64 -14.76 3.65
N GLY A 14 -21.11 -14.02 2.64
CA GLY A 14 -22.40 -13.34 2.62
C GLY A 14 -22.42 -11.98 3.28
N ASN A 15 -21.27 -11.39 3.62
CA ASN A 15 -21.14 -10.03 4.10
C ASN A 15 -20.97 -9.05 2.94
N ALA A 16 -21.23 -7.78 3.18
CA ALA A 16 -21.08 -6.76 2.14
C ALA A 16 -19.76 -5.98 2.30
N TRP A 17 -19.13 -5.72 1.17
CA TRP A 17 -18.01 -4.78 1.05
C TRP A 17 -18.41 -3.63 0.14
N GLY A 18 -18.04 -2.43 0.52
CA GLY A 18 -18.31 -1.25 -0.27
C GLY A 18 -17.15 -0.28 -0.29
N VAL A 19 -17.07 0.50 -1.34
CA VAL A 19 -16.11 1.59 -1.48
C VAL A 19 -16.84 2.92 -1.46
N SER A 20 -16.31 3.87 -0.73
CA SER A 20 -16.94 5.15 -0.53
C SER A 20 -16.01 6.30 -0.88
N TYR A 21 -16.62 7.38 -1.36
CA TYR A 21 -15.88 8.61 -1.58
C TYR A 21 -15.52 9.25 -0.23
N GLY A 22 -14.22 9.27 0.08
CA GLY A 22 -13.68 9.93 1.27
C GLY A 22 -13.67 9.11 2.57
N GLN A 23 -14.30 7.92 2.61
CA GLN A 23 -14.35 7.07 3.81
C GLN A 23 -13.53 5.78 3.65
N GLY A 24 -13.10 5.47 2.42
CA GLY A 24 -12.31 4.28 2.12
C GLY A 24 -13.16 3.03 1.91
N LEU A 25 -12.60 1.87 2.29
CA LEU A 25 -13.22 0.57 2.17
C LEU A 25 -14.10 0.28 3.39
N MET A 26 -15.35 -0.10 3.16
CA MET A 26 -16.33 -0.49 4.18
C MET A 26 -16.54 -1.99 4.18
N HIS A 27 -16.59 -2.61 5.35
CA HIS A 27 -17.08 -3.96 5.56
C HIS A 27 -18.34 -3.92 6.42
N ILE A 28 -19.40 -4.56 5.96
CA ILE A 28 -20.70 -4.58 6.61
C ILE A 28 -21.02 -6.04 6.94
N ASP A 29 -20.95 -6.40 8.20
CA ASP A 29 -21.46 -7.68 8.69
C ASP A 29 -23.00 -7.63 8.68
N LEU A 30 -23.61 -8.35 7.74
CA LEU A 30 -25.06 -8.32 7.54
C LEU A 30 -25.82 -9.02 8.66
N THR A 31 -25.17 -9.89 9.44
CA THR A 31 -25.78 -10.58 10.58
C THR A 31 -25.86 -9.66 11.79
N SER A 32 -24.73 -9.07 12.18
CA SER A 32 -24.64 -8.17 13.34
C SER A 32 -25.00 -6.73 13.02
N LYS A 33 -25.12 -6.38 11.73
CA LYS A 33 -25.32 -5.01 11.20
C LYS A 33 -24.22 -4.04 11.59
N LYS A 34 -23.03 -4.56 11.87
CA LYS A 34 -21.85 -3.76 12.22
C LYS A 34 -21.12 -3.31 10.96
N ILE A 35 -20.76 -2.04 10.92
CA ILE A 35 -19.96 -1.46 9.85
C ILE A 35 -18.56 -1.19 10.38
N SER A 36 -17.54 -1.62 9.64
CA SER A 36 -16.13 -1.36 9.89
C SER A 36 -15.53 -0.64 8.70
N PHE A 37 -14.66 0.34 8.95
CA PHE A 37 -13.97 1.10 7.91
C PHE A 37 -12.50 0.78 7.93
N TYR A 38 -11.93 0.62 6.75
CA TYR A 38 -10.51 0.45 6.51
C TYR A 38 -10.03 1.59 5.62
N ASN A 39 -9.09 2.37 6.13
CA ASN A 39 -8.59 3.56 5.47
C ASN A 39 -7.07 3.49 5.35
N ASP A 40 -6.56 3.98 4.25
CA ASP A 40 -5.19 4.45 4.14
C ASP A 40 -5.27 5.94 3.74
N THR A 41 -4.60 6.80 4.49
CA THR A 41 -4.67 8.26 4.32
C THR A 41 -4.27 8.73 2.92
N ASN A 42 -3.49 7.89 2.19
CA ASN A 42 -3.05 8.21 0.83
C ASN A 42 -4.04 7.78 -0.25
N ILE A 43 -5.03 6.95 0.08
CA ILE A 43 -5.91 6.26 -0.88
C ILE A 43 -7.39 6.62 -0.65
N CYS A 44 -7.73 7.09 0.53
CA CYS A 44 -9.10 7.48 0.87
C CYS A 44 -9.64 8.57 -0.07
N GLY A 45 -10.77 8.34 -0.66
CA GLY A 45 -11.44 9.28 -1.57
C GLY A 45 -11.28 8.99 -3.06
N GLN A 46 -10.53 7.96 -3.40
CA GLN A 46 -10.24 7.62 -4.81
C GLN A 46 -10.77 6.25 -5.23
N MET A 47 -11.44 5.53 -4.34
CA MET A 47 -11.96 4.19 -4.59
C MET A 47 -13.23 4.23 -5.43
N CYS A 48 -13.29 3.44 -6.52
CA CYS A 48 -14.32 3.50 -7.54
C CYS A 48 -15.10 2.19 -7.69
N SER A 49 -14.42 1.05 -7.67
CA SER A 49 -15.01 -0.28 -7.89
C SER A 49 -14.40 -1.29 -6.94
N VAL A 50 -15.16 -2.36 -6.61
CA VAL A 50 -14.74 -3.36 -5.62
C VAL A 50 -15.14 -4.77 -6.06
N ILE A 51 -14.24 -5.74 -5.88
CA ILE A 51 -14.48 -7.16 -6.18
C ILE A 51 -13.61 -8.04 -5.29
N GLU A 52 -14.08 -9.23 -4.92
CA GLU A 52 -13.32 -10.22 -4.17
C GLU A 52 -12.60 -11.20 -5.13
N ASP A 53 -11.37 -11.61 -4.79
CA ASP A 53 -10.68 -12.66 -5.52
C ASP A 53 -10.90 -14.05 -4.91
N CYS A 54 -10.45 -15.10 -5.61
CA CYS A 54 -10.54 -16.48 -5.14
C CYS A 54 -9.70 -16.77 -3.88
N GLN A 55 -8.81 -15.87 -3.47
CA GLN A 55 -8.01 -15.94 -2.26
C GLN A 55 -8.62 -15.10 -1.12
N GLN A 56 -9.84 -14.58 -1.33
CA GLN A 56 -10.59 -13.77 -0.37
C GLN A 56 -9.97 -12.39 -0.09
N ASN A 57 -9.10 -11.90 -0.98
CA ASN A 57 -8.67 -10.52 -0.93
C ASN A 57 -9.67 -9.63 -1.67
N ILE A 58 -9.76 -8.38 -1.25
CA ILE A 58 -10.63 -7.39 -1.88
C ILE A 58 -9.80 -6.53 -2.83
N TRP A 59 -10.15 -6.57 -4.10
CA TRP A 59 -9.54 -5.72 -5.12
C TRP A 59 -10.37 -4.48 -5.37
N ILE A 60 -9.71 -3.36 -5.52
CA ILE A 60 -10.32 -2.04 -5.57
C ILE A 60 -9.72 -1.28 -6.75
N GLY A 61 -10.58 -0.89 -7.69
CA GLY A 61 -10.20 0.08 -8.73
C GLY A 61 -10.24 1.49 -8.15
N THR A 62 -9.21 2.28 -8.45
CA THR A 62 -9.12 3.67 -7.98
C THR A 62 -8.84 4.64 -9.12
N LEU A 63 -8.86 5.94 -8.85
CA LEU A 63 -8.44 6.95 -9.82
C LEU A 63 -6.92 6.95 -10.06
N HIS A 64 -6.14 6.21 -9.25
CA HIS A 64 -4.68 6.13 -9.34
C HIS A 64 -4.18 4.69 -9.15
N GLY A 65 -4.59 3.78 -10.03
CA GLY A 65 -4.17 2.39 -10.02
C GLY A 65 -5.13 1.43 -9.36
N LEU A 66 -4.69 0.20 -9.15
CA LEU A 66 -5.40 -0.86 -8.45
C LEU A 66 -4.87 -1.03 -7.04
N ILE A 67 -5.75 -1.45 -6.14
CA ILE A 67 -5.39 -1.76 -4.76
C ILE A 67 -5.91 -3.15 -4.43
N ARG A 68 -5.09 -3.95 -3.77
CA ARG A 68 -5.49 -5.17 -3.10
C ARG A 68 -5.53 -4.93 -1.59
N PHE A 69 -6.65 -5.19 -0.97
CA PHE A 69 -6.77 -5.26 0.48
C PHE A 69 -6.66 -6.73 0.91
N ASP A 70 -5.57 -7.02 1.60
CA ASP A 70 -5.34 -8.31 2.25
C ASP A 70 -6.23 -8.39 3.50
N THR A 71 -7.27 -9.20 3.43
CA THR A 71 -8.29 -9.32 4.50
C THR A 71 -7.73 -9.98 5.76
N ALA A 72 -6.74 -10.87 5.61
CA ALA A 72 -6.13 -11.57 6.74
C ALA A 72 -5.22 -10.65 7.56
N ASN A 73 -4.39 -9.83 6.88
CA ASN A 73 -3.43 -8.93 7.52
C ASN A 73 -3.95 -7.49 7.65
N LYS A 74 -5.12 -7.19 7.08
CA LYS A 74 -5.74 -5.85 7.03
C LYS A 74 -4.81 -4.78 6.44
N ARG A 75 -4.17 -5.11 5.33
CA ARG A 75 -3.17 -4.25 4.68
C ARG A 75 -3.57 -3.93 3.26
N PHE A 76 -3.38 -2.67 2.87
CA PHE A 76 -3.53 -2.22 1.49
C PHE A 76 -2.20 -2.38 0.74
N ILE A 77 -2.29 -2.88 -0.49
CA ILE A 77 -1.17 -3.05 -1.42
C ILE A 77 -1.58 -2.39 -2.74
N SER A 78 -0.86 -1.37 -3.14
CA SER A 78 -1.15 -0.61 -4.36
C SER A 78 -0.35 -1.14 -5.54
N TYR A 79 -0.98 -1.14 -6.71
CA TYR A 79 -0.40 -1.53 -8.00
C TYR A 79 -0.56 -0.38 -9.00
N TYR A 80 0.52 -0.08 -9.70
CA TYR A 80 0.61 1.01 -10.65
C TYR A 80 1.09 0.51 -12.02
N LYS A 81 1.30 1.41 -12.98
CA LYS A 81 1.83 1.07 -14.30
C LYS A 81 3.15 0.33 -14.27
N GLU A 82 4.01 0.67 -13.33
CA GLU A 82 5.29 0.03 -13.12
C GLU A 82 5.15 -1.44 -12.72
N ASP A 83 3.96 -1.83 -12.24
CA ASP A 83 3.58 -3.20 -11.92
C ASP A 83 2.96 -3.96 -13.10
N GLY A 84 2.87 -3.30 -14.27
CA GLY A 84 2.35 -3.90 -15.49
C GLY A 84 0.86 -3.67 -15.74
N ILE A 85 0.16 -2.89 -14.91
CA ILE A 85 -1.23 -2.51 -15.20
C ILE A 85 -1.28 -1.40 -16.25
N MET A 86 -2.22 -1.51 -17.20
CA MET A 86 -2.32 -0.55 -18.32
C MET A 86 -3.06 0.74 -17.97
N ASN A 87 -3.95 0.69 -16.98
CA ASN A 87 -4.78 1.82 -16.60
C ASN A 87 -4.28 2.49 -15.33
N ASP A 88 -4.22 3.81 -15.35
CA ASP A 88 -3.93 4.62 -14.17
C ASP A 88 -5.21 4.99 -13.42
N SER A 89 -6.38 4.93 -14.08
CA SER A 89 -7.65 5.40 -13.53
C SER A 89 -8.78 4.47 -13.93
N TYR A 90 -9.52 4.01 -12.93
CA TYR A 90 -10.64 3.08 -13.06
C TYR A 90 -11.99 3.77 -12.92
N VAL A 91 -13.03 3.15 -13.49
CA VAL A 91 -14.38 3.69 -13.54
C VAL A 91 -15.22 3.06 -12.40
N PRO A 92 -16.11 3.83 -11.77
CA PRO A 92 -17.03 3.30 -10.75
C PRO A 92 -17.88 2.14 -11.27
N MET A 93 -18.15 1.16 -10.39
CA MET A 93 -18.99 -0.01 -10.67
C MET A 93 -18.54 -0.83 -11.90
N CYS A 94 -17.27 -0.82 -12.22
CA CYS A 94 -16.73 -1.45 -13.42
C CYS A 94 -15.68 -2.51 -13.09
N ALA A 95 -16.06 -3.48 -12.22
CA ALA A 95 -15.26 -4.64 -11.87
C ALA A 95 -16.13 -5.89 -11.98
N ILE A 96 -15.64 -6.94 -12.67
CA ILE A 96 -16.34 -8.21 -12.83
C ILE A 96 -15.34 -9.38 -12.81
N HIS A 97 -15.85 -10.58 -12.51
CA HIS A 97 -15.10 -11.81 -12.71
C HIS A 97 -15.03 -12.16 -14.19
N GLY A 98 -13.85 -12.59 -14.66
CA GLY A 98 -13.61 -13.15 -15.99
C GLY A 98 -13.80 -14.66 -16.02
N GLN A 99 -13.02 -15.34 -16.85
CA GLN A 99 -13.01 -16.82 -16.87
C GLN A 99 -12.07 -17.34 -15.77
N GLY A 100 -12.51 -18.40 -15.08
CA GLY A 100 -11.73 -18.97 -13.98
C GLY A 100 -11.61 -17.98 -12.82
N ASP A 101 -10.38 -17.65 -12.44
CA ASP A 101 -10.10 -16.75 -11.33
C ASP A 101 -9.71 -15.32 -11.78
N GLU A 102 -9.86 -15.02 -13.09
CA GLU A 102 -9.53 -13.71 -13.64
C GLU A 102 -10.43 -12.60 -13.08
N LEU A 103 -9.85 -11.44 -12.88
CA LEU A 103 -10.56 -10.20 -12.60
C LEU A 103 -10.42 -9.22 -13.76
N ILE A 104 -11.53 -8.53 -14.06
CA ILE A 104 -11.59 -7.53 -15.12
C ILE A 104 -12.04 -6.20 -14.55
N PHE A 105 -11.24 -5.17 -14.76
CA PHE A 105 -11.54 -3.81 -14.35
C PHE A 105 -11.64 -2.88 -15.55
N GLY A 106 -12.70 -2.10 -15.63
CA GLY A 106 -12.84 -1.04 -16.62
C GLY A 106 -12.13 0.24 -16.18
N GLY A 107 -11.31 0.76 -17.06
CA GLY A 107 -10.59 2.01 -16.83
C GLY A 107 -10.73 3.00 -17.98
N THR A 108 -10.18 4.18 -17.80
CA THR A 108 -10.26 5.29 -18.79
C THR A 108 -9.52 4.99 -20.10
N LYS A 109 -8.62 3.99 -20.11
CA LYS A 109 -7.83 3.57 -21.28
C LYS A 109 -8.15 2.15 -21.75
N GLY A 110 -9.30 1.60 -21.37
CA GLY A 110 -9.72 0.25 -21.72
C GLY A 110 -9.85 -0.66 -20.51
N LEU A 111 -9.63 -1.96 -20.70
CA LEU A 111 -9.80 -2.98 -19.67
C LEU A 111 -8.45 -3.42 -19.13
N THR A 112 -8.39 -3.65 -17.82
CA THR A 112 -7.30 -4.40 -17.18
C THR A 112 -7.82 -5.76 -16.79
N LEU A 113 -7.18 -6.82 -17.30
CA LEU A 113 -7.52 -8.21 -17.05
C LEU A 113 -6.30 -8.92 -16.50
N PHE A 114 -6.46 -9.65 -15.40
CA PHE A 114 -5.36 -10.39 -14.76
C PHE A 114 -5.88 -11.51 -13.87
N ASP A 115 -5.07 -12.55 -13.68
CA ASP A 115 -5.28 -13.56 -12.65
C ASP A 115 -4.58 -13.12 -11.35
N PRO A 116 -5.31 -12.92 -10.24
CA PRO A 116 -4.72 -12.55 -8.94
C PRO A 116 -3.64 -13.50 -8.44
N LYS A 117 -3.68 -14.78 -8.84
CA LYS A 117 -2.68 -15.78 -8.46
C LYS A 117 -1.32 -15.57 -9.12
N GLU A 118 -1.30 -14.93 -10.29
CA GLU A 118 -0.07 -14.62 -11.01
C GLU A 118 0.66 -13.38 -10.45
N ILE A 119 -0.04 -12.59 -9.65
CA ILE A 119 0.54 -11.41 -9.01
C ILE A 119 1.44 -11.84 -7.87
N LYS A 120 2.74 -11.68 -8.08
CA LYS A 120 3.73 -11.98 -7.04
C LYS A 120 3.53 -11.08 -5.83
N PRO A 121 3.58 -11.65 -4.61
CA PRO A 121 3.58 -10.82 -3.41
C PRO A 121 4.77 -9.86 -3.44
N TYR A 122 4.55 -8.68 -2.90
CA TYR A 122 5.62 -7.69 -2.73
C TYR A 122 6.73 -8.26 -1.86
N GLU A 123 7.91 -8.38 -2.40
CA GLU A 123 9.10 -8.61 -1.58
C GLU A 123 9.39 -7.31 -0.82
N THR A 124 9.49 -7.42 0.49
CA THR A 124 9.90 -6.27 1.32
C THR A 124 11.31 -5.88 0.95
N CYS A 125 11.49 -4.67 0.46
CA CYS A 125 12.81 -4.15 0.17
C CYS A 125 13.60 -3.96 1.48
N LYS A 126 14.84 -4.44 1.50
CA LYS A 126 15.74 -4.15 2.62
C LYS A 126 16.27 -2.74 2.47
N ILE A 127 16.03 -1.92 3.48
CA ILE A 127 16.61 -0.58 3.58
C ILE A 127 17.94 -0.71 4.30
N LYS A 128 18.98 -0.13 3.72
CA LYS A 128 20.29 0.02 4.36
C LYS A 128 20.56 1.49 4.60
N ILE A 129 20.77 1.87 5.86
CA ILE A 129 21.23 3.22 6.20
C ILE A 129 22.75 3.23 5.96
N GLU A 130 23.19 4.06 5.01
CA GLU A 130 24.60 4.14 4.63
C GLU A 130 25.38 5.06 5.55
N TYR A 131 24.81 6.22 5.88
CA TYR A 131 25.41 7.15 6.83
C TYR A 131 24.36 8.11 7.38
N ILE A 132 24.73 8.79 8.45
CA ILE A 132 23.95 9.82 9.10
C ILE A 132 24.78 11.10 9.12
N SER A 133 24.17 12.25 8.86
CA SER A 133 24.84 13.52 9.05
C SER A 133 24.14 14.35 10.11
N SER A 134 24.89 15.07 10.89
CA SER A 134 24.38 16.01 11.88
C SER A 134 25.30 17.22 11.96
N ASN A 135 24.74 18.42 11.92
CA ASN A 135 25.48 19.69 11.91
C ASN A 135 26.58 19.72 10.83
N GLU A 136 26.25 19.27 9.61
CA GLU A 136 27.16 19.14 8.45
C GLU A 136 28.33 18.16 8.65
N GLN A 137 28.40 17.46 9.78
CA GLN A 137 29.36 16.39 10.01
C GLN A 137 28.79 15.03 9.63
N LEU A 138 29.54 14.33 8.80
CA LEU A 138 29.19 12.97 8.37
C LEU A 138 29.52 11.98 9.51
N LEU A 139 28.50 11.27 10.02
CA LEU A 139 28.66 10.20 11.01
C LEU A 139 28.65 8.86 10.32
N LYS A 140 29.79 8.43 9.76
CA LYS A 140 29.87 7.12 9.14
C LYS A 140 29.85 6.02 10.21
N PRO A 141 29.13 4.91 9.99
CA PRO A 141 28.92 3.87 11.00
C PRO A 141 30.20 3.33 11.65
N TYR A 142 31.26 3.18 10.90
CA TYR A 142 32.53 2.58 11.38
C TYR A 142 33.58 3.60 11.83
N GLU A 143 33.36 4.89 11.59
CA GLU A 143 34.34 5.94 11.84
C GLU A 143 34.00 6.78 13.09
N HIS A 144 32.80 6.64 13.64
CA HIS A 144 32.32 7.50 14.72
C HIS A 144 31.90 6.72 15.98
N LYS A 145 32.49 7.07 17.13
CA LYS A 145 32.14 6.49 18.45
C LYS A 145 30.66 6.69 18.84
N ARG A 146 29.93 7.57 18.15
CA ARG A 146 28.52 7.89 18.39
C ARG A 146 27.55 6.97 17.68
N VAL A 147 28.02 6.12 16.78
CA VAL A 147 27.20 5.18 16.01
C VAL A 147 27.56 3.77 16.45
N LYS A 148 26.59 3.03 16.97
CA LYS A 148 26.75 1.63 17.31
C LYS A 148 26.10 0.78 16.23
N MET A 149 26.84 -0.22 15.75
CA MET A 149 26.39 -1.18 14.75
C MET A 149 25.96 -2.50 15.41
N GLN A 150 24.97 -3.15 14.81
CA GLN A 150 24.62 -4.55 15.10
C GLN A 150 24.62 -5.30 13.76
N GLY A 151 25.71 -6.02 13.47
CA GLY A 151 25.96 -6.55 12.13
C GLY A 151 26.11 -5.42 11.12
N ASP A 152 25.40 -5.49 10.00
CA ASP A 152 25.41 -4.47 8.94
C ASP A 152 24.39 -3.33 9.15
N SER A 153 23.68 -3.31 10.28
CA SER A 153 22.65 -2.33 10.58
C SER A 153 23.11 -1.38 11.68
N ILE A 154 22.64 -0.12 11.60
CA ILE A 154 22.86 0.87 12.67
C ILE A 154 21.87 0.56 13.80
N ALA A 155 22.39 0.21 14.98
CA ALA A 155 21.58 -0.12 16.15
C ALA A 155 21.26 1.09 17.00
N GLN A 156 22.20 2.05 17.11
CA GLN A 156 22.02 3.23 17.94
C GLN A 156 22.87 4.40 17.46
N VAL A 157 22.32 5.60 17.53
CA VAL A 157 23.03 6.86 17.30
C VAL A 157 22.90 7.73 18.53
N CYS A 158 24.05 8.19 19.07
CA CYS A 158 24.06 9.12 20.19
C CYS A 158 24.16 10.56 19.68
N LEU A 159 23.10 11.33 19.87
CA LEU A 159 23.05 12.74 19.52
C LEU A 159 23.33 13.59 20.78
N THR A 160 23.85 14.79 20.60
CA THR A 160 24.08 15.77 21.65
C THR A 160 23.06 16.91 21.54
N ASN A 161 22.80 17.64 22.61
CA ASN A 161 21.83 18.75 22.64
C ASN A 161 22.13 19.88 21.63
N ASN A 162 23.33 19.92 21.07
CA ASN A 162 23.71 20.90 20.05
C ASN A 162 23.43 20.44 18.60
N ASN A 163 22.78 19.29 18.41
CA ASN A 163 22.44 18.80 17.06
C ASN A 163 21.16 19.48 16.58
N SER A 164 21.26 20.41 15.63
CA SER A 164 20.14 21.18 15.09
C SER A 164 19.38 20.48 13.95
N GLY A 165 19.93 19.40 13.42
CA GLY A 165 19.30 18.57 12.38
C GLY A 165 20.03 17.26 12.22
N VAL A 166 19.29 16.21 11.93
CA VAL A 166 19.83 14.88 11.66
C VAL A 166 19.28 14.40 10.31
N TYR A 167 20.17 14.04 9.41
CA TYR A 167 19.83 13.56 8.08
C TYR A 167 20.27 12.11 7.94
N PHE A 168 19.33 11.26 7.55
CA PHE A 168 19.57 9.84 7.29
C PHE A 168 19.72 9.63 5.79
N TYR A 169 20.83 9.05 5.37
CA TYR A 169 21.08 8.66 3.99
C TYR A 169 20.95 7.15 3.90
N TYR A 170 19.98 6.70 3.15
CA TYR A 170 19.67 5.29 3.02
C TYR A 170 19.60 4.89 1.54
N THR A 171 19.85 3.62 1.29
CA THR A 171 19.62 3.00 -0.01
C THR A 171 18.65 1.84 0.13
N THR A 172 17.83 1.68 -0.89
CA THR A 172 17.03 0.49 -1.08
C THR A 172 17.83 -0.48 -1.94
N LEU A 173 17.99 -1.74 -1.50
CA LEU A 173 18.76 -2.74 -2.23
C LEU A 173 18.00 -3.35 -3.41
N ASP A 174 16.87 -2.75 -3.81
CA ASP A 174 16.12 -3.15 -4.98
C ASP A 174 16.37 -2.17 -6.13
N TYR A 175 17.13 -2.64 -7.10
CA TYR A 175 17.48 -1.86 -8.30
C TYR A 175 16.39 -1.91 -9.39
N GLY A 176 15.33 -2.69 -9.20
CA GLY A 176 14.31 -2.93 -10.21
C GLY A 176 13.20 -1.86 -10.30
N ASN A 177 12.87 -1.19 -9.19
CA ASN A 177 11.70 -0.29 -9.13
C ASN A 177 11.86 0.80 -8.07
N LEU A 178 12.69 1.79 -8.33
CA LEU A 178 12.98 2.90 -7.40
C LEU A 178 11.76 3.73 -6.99
N ASN A 179 10.71 3.77 -7.82
CA ASN A 179 9.50 4.55 -7.56
C ASN A 179 8.42 3.77 -6.78
N LYS A 180 8.68 2.51 -6.44
CA LYS A 180 7.70 1.57 -5.89
C LYS A 180 7.59 1.61 -4.37
N TYR A 181 8.62 2.09 -3.69
CA TYR A 181 8.71 2.05 -2.24
C TYR A 181 8.41 3.40 -1.62
N LYS A 182 7.44 3.41 -0.72
CA LYS A 182 7.21 4.52 0.18
C LYS A 182 7.95 4.25 1.48
N THR A 183 8.84 5.14 1.86
CA THR A 183 9.59 5.03 3.12
C THR A 183 8.89 5.87 4.18
N GLU A 184 8.58 5.25 5.30
CA GLU A 184 8.03 5.92 6.49
C GLU A 184 9.02 5.80 7.63
N PHE A 185 9.22 6.89 8.35
CA PHE A 185 10.11 6.94 9.50
C PHE A 185 9.27 7.15 10.76
N TYR A 186 9.51 6.33 11.76
CA TYR A 186 8.88 6.44 13.06
C TYR A 186 9.95 6.81 14.09
N LEU A 187 9.64 7.80 14.94
CA LEU A 187 10.41 8.14 16.13
C LEU A 187 9.57 7.67 17.33
N GLU A 188 10.14 6.77 18.13
CA GLU A 188 9.58 6.32 19.40
C GLU A 188 10.16 7.14 20.58
#